data_667d81d19f491992bd60fb9a0065e65c
#
_entry.id   667d81d19f491992bd60fb9a0065e65c
#
_cell.length_a   1.000
_cell.length_b   1.000
_cell.length_c   1.000
_cell.angle_alpha   90.00
_cell.angle_beta   90.00
_cell.angle_gamma   90.00
#
_symmetry.space_group_name_H-M   'P 1'
#
loop_
_entity.id
_entity.type
_entity.pdbx_description
1 polymer ?
#
loop_
_entity_poly.entity_id
_entity_poly.type
_entity_poly.pdbx_seq_one_letter_code
_entity_poly.pdbx_strand_id
1 'polypeptide(L)'
;MLMAMIENIYETMNLRITETAFELHLRKIYPTRNIVSMRETDTIAGQECLDVQKKTDGSVNIIGEVATDPVASWMIQSAQVASKFTLFTHHAKTFPDLVTALRNSMLRAGVFKIEKTAEEQVVQVLNFDIHLVKDYRGNRYIERITECVPVENKNEYTFDHRKEKTLEGKFDKFFDNATHYFMKTTDKQLYVYRNILEYVDGEYIITNKISDKNIREMRLNMTDTDAEDFDRFVAKHWGEESVYRMSDERKEKSKIAVGVAKRGRKAKTVE
;
A
#
# COMPACT_ATOMS: atom_id res chain seq x y z
N MET A 1 4.82 -3.86 18.12
CA MET A 1 4.53 -2.98 16.96
C MET A 1 3.23 -3.40 16.27
N LEU A 2 3.12 -4.60 15.68
CA LEU A 2 1.90 -5.02 14.97
C LEU A 2 0.64 -4.84 15.83
N MET A 3 0.64 -5.25 17.09
CA MET A 3 -0.48 -5.03 18.03
C MET A 3 -0.83 -3.54 18.20
N ALA A 4 0.16 -2.67 18.34
CA ALA A 4 -0.09 -1.23 18.45
C ALA A 4 -0.69 -0.62 17.17
N MET A 5 -0.32 -1.15 16.00
CA MET A 5 -0.97 -0.75 14.74
C MET A 5 -2.42 -1.22 14.70
N ILE A 6 -2.69 -2.46 15.11
CA ILE A 6 -4.04 -3.04 15.12
C ILE A 6 -4.98 -2.28 16.06
N GLU A 7 -4.49 -1.82 17.20
CA GLU A 7 -5.25 -1.01 18.17
C GLU A 7 -5.77 0.30 17.54
N ASN A 8 -5.03 0.86 16.58
CA ASN A 8 -5.41 2.09 15.89
C ASN A 8 -6.26 1.87 14.62
N ILE A 9 -6.65 0.63 14.32
CA ILE A 9 -7.57 0.34 13.21
C ILE A 9 -9.00 0.60 13.69
N TYR A 10 -9.80 1.33 12.91
CA TYR A 10 -11.20 1.60 13.23
C TYR A 10 -11.98 0.31 13.56
N GLU A 11 -12.79 0.36 14.60
CA GLU A 11 -13.58 -0.80 15.06
C GLU A 11 -14.56 -1.33 14.01
N THR A 12 -14.99 -0.47 13.09
CA THR A 12 -15.86 -0.83 11.97
C THR A 12 -15.17 -1.62 10.87
N MET A 13 -13.83 -1.71 10.89
CA MET A 13 -13.07 -2.48 9.90
C MET A 13 -13.00 -3.94 10.30
N ASN A 14 -13.38 -4.82 9.38
CA ASN A 14 -13.31 -6.26 9.54
C ASN A 14 -11.86 -6.74 9.42
N LEU A 15 -11.39 -7.53 10.39
CA LEU A 15 -10.01 -8.04 10.41
C LEU A 15 -9.96 -9.49 9.94
N ARG A 16 -9.02 -9.81 9.09
CA ARG A 16 -8.71 -11.16 8.61
C ARG A 16 -7.26 -11.47 8.94
N ILE A 17 -7.07 -12.49 9.73
CA ILE A 17 -5.78 -12.80 10.34
C ILE A 17 -5.35 -14.19 9.91
N THR A 18 -4.12 -14.32 9.42
CA THR A 18 -3.47 -15.59 9.15
C THR A 18 -2.17 -15.66 9.95
N GLU A 19 -2.01 -16.74 10.72
CA GLU A 19 -0.84 -16.98 11.57
C GLU A 19 -0.37 -18.43 11.39
N THR A 20 0.92 -18.67 11.56
CA THR A 20 1.49 -20.01 11.68
C THR A 20 1.22 -20.58 13.08
N ALA A 21 1.23 -19.73 14.10
CA ALA A 21 0.83 -20.03 15.47
C ALA A 21 -0.03 -18.89 16.01
N PHE A 22 -1.05 -19.19 16.81
CA PHE A 22 -1.90 -18.15 17.40
C PHE A 22 -1.13 -17.35 18.47
N GLU A 23 -0.50 -16.26 18.07
CA GLU A 23 0.29 -15.38 18.95
C GLU A 23 -0.43 -14.08 19.27
N LEU A 24 -1.23 -13.56 18.34
CA LEU A 24 -1.86 -12.25 18.46
C LEU A 24 -3.09 -12.27 19.38
N HIS A 25 -3.79 -13.41 19.50
CA HIS A 25 -4.97 -13.59 20.34
C HIS A 25 -6.04 -12.49 20.21
N LEU A 26 -6.18 -11.86 19.04
CA LEU A 26 -6.99 -10.65 18.83
C LEU A 26 -8.48 -10.86 19.16
N ARG A 27 -9.04 -12.05 18.89
CA ARG A 27 -10.44 -12.35 19.25
C ARG A 27 -10.68 -12.30 20.76
N LYS A 28 -9.67 -12.61 21.57
CA LYS A 28 -9.75 -12.52 23.03
C LYS A 28 -9.63 -11.07 23.51
N ILE A 29 -8.78 -10.29 22.84
CA ILE A 29 -8.52 -8.88 23.21
C ILE A 29 -9.68 -7.99 22.75
N TYR A 30 -10.22 -8.25 21.55
CA TYR A 30 -11.31 -7.48 20.94
C TYR A 30 -12.53 -8.35 20.65
N PRO A 31 -13.28 -8.79 21.66
CA PRO A 31 -14.34 -9.78 21.50
C PRO A 31 -15.54 -9.29 20.69
N THR A 32 -15.74 -7.98 20.58
CA THR A 32 -16.84 -7.34 19.84
C THR A 32 -16.54 -7.05 18.39
N ARG A 33 -15.26 -7.10 17.97
CA ARG A 33 -14.85 -6.83 16.60
C ARG A 33 -15.13 -8.00 15.66
N ASN A 34 -15.41 -7.70 14.40
CA ASN A 34 -15.51 -8.73 13.36
C ASN A 34 -14.10 -9.22 12.99
N ILE A 35 -13.70 -10.34 13.59
CA ILE A 35 -12.38 -10.95 13.43
C ILE A 35 -12.54 -12.39 12.98
N VAL A 36 -11.90 -12.75 11.87
CA VAL A 36 -11.66 -14.13 11.45
C VAL A 36 -10.16 -14.40 11.58
N SER A 37 -9.80 -15.32 12.49
CA SER A 37 -8.43 -15.81 12.65
C SER A 37 -8.32 -17.22 12.11
N MET A 38 -7.36 -17.44 11.27
CA MET A 38 -7.01 -18.74 10.70
C MET A 38 -5.56 -19.07 11.01
N ARG A 39 -5.28 -20.35 11.16
CA ARG A 39 -3.94 -20.86 11.43
C ARG A 39 -3.61 -21.95 10.43
N GLU A 40 -2.40 -21.93 9.94
CA GLU A 40 -1.81 -23.05 9.22
C GLU A 40 -1.69 -24.27 10.14
N THR A 41 -2.02 -25.44 9.62
CA THR A 41 -1.92 -26.72 10.32
C THR A 41 -1.32 -27.76 9.37
N ASP A 42 -1.02 -28.95 9.86
CA ASP A 42 -0.53 -30.05 9.02
C ASP A 42 -1.50 -30.47 7.91
N THR A 43 -2.79 -30.12 8.04
CA THR A 43 -3.85 -30.48 7.11
C THR A 43 -4.41 -29.30 6.32
N ILE A 44 -4.12 -28.07 6.72
CA ILE A 44 -4.63 -26.85 6.09
C ILE A 44 -3.42 -25.94 5.84
N ALA A 45 -3.08 -25.75 4.57
CA ALA A 45 -2.01 -24.85 4.18
C ALA A 45 -2.39 -23.38 4.42
N GLY A 46 -1.40 -22.54 4.71
CA GLY A 46 -1.60 -21.10 4.86
C GLY A 46 -2.29 -20.45 3.65
N GLN A 47 -2.02 -20.96 2.43
CA GLN A 47 -2.68 -20.54 1.21
C GLN A 47 -4.19 -20.82 1.23
N GLU A 48 -4.64 -21.97 1.75
CA GLU A 48 -6.07 -22.27 1.86
C GLU A 48 -6.77 -21.34 2.85
N CYS A 49 -6.12 -21.01 3.97
CA CYS A 49 -6.62 -20.00 4.90
C CYS A 49 -6.88 -18.67 4.21
N LEU A 50 -5.96 -18.29 3.38
CA LEU A 50 -6.00 -17.03 2.67
C LEU A 50 -7.07 -17.05 1.54
N ASP A 51 -7.26 -18.14 0.84
CA ASP A 51 -8.33 -18.31 -0.17
C ASP A 51 -9.73 -18.23 0.46
N VAL A 52 -9.89 -18.74 1.67
CA VAL A 52 -11.13 -18.56 2.43
C VAL A 52 -11.31 -17.10 2.85
N GLN A 53 -10.24 -16.41 3.27
CA GLN A 53 -10.31 -15.00 3.64
C GLN A 53 -10.72 -14.09 2.48
N LYS A 54 -10.30 -14.36 1.25
CA LYS A 54 -10.75 -13.64 0.05
C LYS A 54 -12.27 -13.70 -0.17
N LYS A 55 -12.91 -14.78 0.27
CA LYS A 55 -14.35 -14.98 0.15
C LYS A 55 -15.16 -14.35 1.28
N THR A 56 -14.46 -13.78 2.28
CA THR A 56 -15.08 -13.08 3.39
C THR A 56 -14.87 -11.58 3.24
N ASP A 57 -15.81 -10.78 3.69
CA ASP A 57 -15.68 -9.32 3.67
C ASP A 57 -14.62 -8.85 4.67
N GLY A 58 -13.36 -8.75 4.23
CA GLY A 58 -12.21 -8.33 5.02
C GLY A 58 -11.76 -6.93 4.63
N SER A 59 -11.81 -5.98 5.58
CA SER A 59 -11.25 -4.64 5.33
C SER A 59 -9.74 -4.61 5.49
N VAL A 60 -9.21 -5.37 6.42
CA VAL A 60 -7.78 -5.43 6.75
C VAL A 60 -7.30 -6.87 6.80
N ASN A 61 -6.25 -7.16 6.05
CA ASN A 61 -5.53 -8.43 6.12
C ASN A 61 -4.34 -8.28 7.07
N ILE A 62 -4.18 -9.24 7.97
CA ILE A 62 -3.07 -9.29 8.92
C ILE A 62 -2.41 -10.65 8.78
N ILE A 63 -1.14 -10.66 8.40
CA ILE A 63 -0.33 -11.87 8.32
C ILE A 63 0.71 -11.78 9.43
N GLY A 64 0.62 -12.68 10.39
CA GLY A 64 1.49 -12.71 11.57
C GLY A 64 2.96 -12.73 11.18
N GLU A 65 3.33 -13.60 10.24
CA GLU A 65 4.67 -13.68 9.66
C GLU A 65 4.62 -14.21 8.24
N VAL A 66 5.39 -13.59 7.34
CA VAL A 66 5.62 -14.10 5.98
C VAL A 66 6.87 -14.99 5.99
N ALA A 67 6.69 -16.25 6.37
CA ALA A 67 7.79 -17.19 6.57
C ALA A 67 8.07 -18.10 5.34
N THR A 68 7.08 -18.31 4.46
CA THR A 68 7.18 -19.24 3.33
C THR A 68 6.87 -18.58 1.99
N ASP A 69 7.40 -19.16 0.90
CA ASP A 69 7.20 -18.63 -0.44
C ASP A 69 5.72 -18.63 -0.89
N PRO A 70 4.91 -19.67 -0.61
CA PRO A 70 3.48 -19.64 -0.90
C PRO A 70 2.74 -18.52 -0.15
N VAL A 71 3.03 -18.31 1.13
CA VAL A 71 2.42 -17.24 1.95
C VAL A 71 2.81 -15.86 1.43
N ALA A 72 4.08 -15.65 1.08
CA ALA A 72 4.56 -14.40 0.48
C ALA A 72 3.84 -14.08 -0.83
N SER A 73 3.79 -15.05 -1.73
CA SER A 73 3.15 -14.91 -3.03
C SER A 73 1.67 -14.59 -2.89
N TRP A 74 1.00 -15.29 -2.01
CA TRP A 74 -0.41 -15.12 -1.79
C TRP A 74 -0.73 -13.79 -1.09
N MET A 75 0.08 -13.37 -0.13
CA MET A 75 -0.04 -12.07 0.54
C MET A 75 0.00 -10.94 -0.49
N ILE A 76 0.98 -10.94 -1.40
CA ILE A 76 1.08 -9.94 -2.47
C ILE A 76 -0.17 -9.91 -3.34
N GLN A 77 -0.67 -11.08 -3.78
CA GLN A 77 -1.88 -11.17 -4.61
C GLN A 77 -3.14 -10.68 -3.87
N SER A 78 -3.28 -11.02 -2.59
CA SER A 78 -4.45 -10.61 -1.82
C SER A 78 -4.44 -9.12 -1.50
N ALA A 79 -3.27 -8.53 -1.28
CA ALA A 79 -3.11 -7.10 -1.03
C ALA A 79 -3.55 -6.24 -2.23
N GLN A 80 -3.49 -6.79 -3.45
CA GLN A 80 -3.92 -6.08 -4.66
C GLN A 80 -5.44 -5.99 -4.84
N VAL A 81 -6.20 -6.96 -4.32
CA VAL A 81 -7.61 -7.11 -4.72
C VAL A 81 -8.61 -7.15 -3.58
N ALA A 82 -8.21 -7.55 -2.38
CA ALA A 82 -9.18 -8.00 -1.38
C ALA A 82 -9.26 -7.13 -0.11
N SER A 83 -8.35 -6.20 0.10
CA SER A 83 -8.31 -5.42 1.34
C SER A 83 -8.06 -3.94 1.09
N LYS A 84 -8.49 -3.09 2.05
CA LYS A 84 -8.13 -1.67 2.06
C LYS A 84 -6.64 -1.49 2.33
N PHE A 85 -6.09 -2.32 3.23
CA PHE A 85 -4.65 -2.43 3.48
C PHE A 85 -4.30 -3.79 4.10
N THR A 86 -3.03 -4.15 4.01
CA THR A 86 -2.48 -5.39 4.53
C THR A 86 -1.32 -5.08 5.46
N LEU A 87 -1.30 -5.70 6.63
CA LEU A 87 -0.20 -5.66 7.58
C LEU A 87 0.47 -7.02 7.63
N PHE A 88 1.78 -7.04 7.60
CA PHE A 88 2.54 -8.29 7.75
C PHE A 88 3.89 -8.03 8.44
N THR A 89 4.50 -9.07 9.00
CA THR A 89 5.87 -9.02 9.49
C THR A 89 6.79 -9.87 8.61
N HIS A 90 8.01 -9.41 8.45
CA HIS A 90 9.05 -10.08 7.66
C HIS A 90 10.44 -9.81 8.25
N HIS A 91 11.38 -10.73 8.03
CA HIS A 91 12.76 -10.56 8.41
C HIS A 91 13.61 -10.09 7.23
N ALA A 92 13.90 -8.81 7.17
CA ALA A 92 14.81 -8.21 6.18
C ALA A 92 15.68 -7.17 6.87
N LYS A 93 16.93 -7.00 6.42
CA LYS A 93 17.87 -6.01 6.99
C LYS A 93 17.66 -4.63 6.41
N THR A 94 17.34 -4.56 5.12
CA THR A 94 17.12 -3.31 4.39
C THR A 94 15.85 -3.40 3.57
N PHE A 95 15.33 -2.26 3.16
CA PHE A 95 14.15 -2.21 2.28
C PHE A 95 14.39 -2.92 0.93
N PRO A 96 15.53 -2.74 0.23
CA PRO A 96 15.83 -3.52 -0.98
C PRO A 96 15.91 -5.03 -0.74
N ASP A 97 16.41 -5.47 0.44
CA ASP A 97 16.40 -6.89 0.78
C ASP A 97 14.99 -7.43 0.94
N LEU A 98 14.06 -6.64 1.53
CA LEU A 98 12.64 -6.99 1.63
C LEU A 98 12.02 -7.19 0.25
N VAL A 99 12.20 -6.23 -0.66
CA VAL A 99 11.68 -6.32 -2.04
C VAL A 99 12.26 -7.55 -2.74
N THR A 100 13.57 -7.75 -2.64
CA THR A 100 14.29 -8.89 -3.25
C THR A 100 13.79 -10.23 -2.69
N ALA A 101 13.60 -10.33 -1.37
CA ALA A 101 13.12 -11.55 -0.73
C ALA A 101 11.71 -11.91 -1.20
N LEU A 102 10.78 -10.95 -1.18
CA LEU A 102 9.40 -11.15 -1.64
C LEU A 102 9.32 -11.48 -3.12
N ARG A 103 10.08 -10.78 -3.98
CA ARG A 103 10.20 -11.09 -5.40
C ARG A 103 10.66 -12.53 -5.63
N ASN A 104 11.73 -12.94 -4.95
CA ASN A 104 12.27 -14.29 -5.09
C ASN A 104 11.29 -15.35 -4.60
N SER A 105 10.52 -15.06 -3.55
CA SER A 105 9.45 -15.95 -3.09
C SER A 105 8.36 -16.13 -4.14
N MET A 106 7.96 -15.06 -4.84
CA MET A 106 6.98 -15.15 -5.94
C MET A 106 7.49 -16.00 -7.11
N LEU A 107 8.79 -15.89 -7.43
CA LEU A 107 9.41 -16.70 -8.47
C LEU A 107 9.49 -18.18 -8.07
N ARG A 108 9.92 -18.48 -6.83
CA ARG A 108 9.99 -19.87 -6.31
C ARG A 108 8.62 -20.51 -6.15
N ALA A 109 7.61 -19.73 -5.78
CA ALA A 109 6.21 -20.20 -5.75
C ALA A 109 5.65 -20.50 -7.16
N GLY A 110 6.38 -20.15 -8.24
CA GLY A 110 5.99 -20.44 -9.62
C GLY A 110 4.87 -19.54 -10.17
N VAL A 111 4.47 -18.52 -9.47
CA VAL A 111 3.39 -17.60 -9.89
C VAL A 111 3.85 -16.71 -11.04
N PHE A 112 5.10 -16.28 -10.99
CA PHE A 112 5.72 -15.47 -12.04
C PHE A 112 7.00 -16.16 -12.55
N LYS A 113 7.26 -16.00 -13.86
CA LYS A 113 8.48 -16.52 -14.50
C LYS A 113 9.48 -15.40 -14.81
N ILE A 114 9.05 -14.15 -14.77
CA ILE A 114 9.85 -12.98 -15.13
C ILE A 114 10.11 -12.18 -13.87
N GLU A 115 11.38 -12.00 -13.54
CA GLU A 115 11.87 -11.29 -12.35
C GLU A 115 11.29 -9.87 -12.26
N LYS A 116 11.35 -9.12 -13.36
CA LYS A 116 10.83 -7.76 -13.43
C LYS A 116 9.34 -7.70 -13.09
N THR A 117 8.55 -8.60 -13.65
CA THR A 117 7.10 -8.65 -13.39
C THR A 117 6.80 -8.99 -11.93
N ALA A 118 7.54 -9.93 -11.35
CA ALA A 118 7.41 -10.26 -9.92
C ALA A 118 7.75 -9.06 -9.04
N GLU A 119 8.83 -8.33 -9.35
CA GLU A 119 9.23 -7.14 -8.61
C GLU A 119 8.20 -6.00 -8.73
N GLU A 120 7.66 -5.77 -9.94
CA GLU A 120 6.58 -4.80 -10.16
C GLU A 120 5.37 -5.10 -9.28
N GLN A 121 4.97 -6.37 -9.14
CA GLN A 121 3.85 -6.76 -8.28
C GLN A 121 4.15 -6.52 -6.80
N VAL A 122 5.37 -6.79 -6.36
CA VAL A 122 5.79 -6.54 -4.97
C VAL A 122 5.73 -5.06 -4.64
N VAL A 123 6.35 -4.21 -5.46
CA VAL A 123 6.44 -2.77 -5.15
C VAL A 123 5.11 -2.03 -5.27
N GLN A 124 4.14 -2.59 -6.00
CA GLN A 124 2.78 -2.02 -6.07
C GLN A 124 2.01 -2.12 -4.75
N VAL A 125 2.32 -3.10 -3.90
CA VAL A 125 1.63 -3.33 -2.63
C VAL A 125 2.42 -2.86 -1.42
N LEU A 126 3.73 -2.64 -1.55
CA LEU A 126 4.57 -2.13 -0.49
C LEU A 126 4.51 -0.60 -0.45
N ASN A 127 3.83 -0.05 0.55
CA ASN A 127 3.80 1.40 0.76
C ASN A 127 4.83 1.83 1.80
N PHE A 128 4.91 1.10 2.93
CA PHE A 128 5.77 1.46 4.04
C PHE A 128 6.44 0.22 4.64
N ASP A 129 7.70 0.37 5.04
CA ASP A 129 8.45 -0.56 5.89
C ASP A 129 8.79 0.13 7.20
N ILE A 130 8.41 -0.52 8.33
CA ILE A 130 8.74 -0.05 9.67
C ILE A 130 9.81 -0.99 10.22
N HIS A 131 11.06 -0.55 10.16
CA HIS A 131 12.19 -1.35 10.60
C HIS A 131 12.42 -1.25 12.10
N LEU A 132 12.37 -2.40 12.77
CA LEU A 132 12.58 -2.54 14.20
C LEU A 132 13.95 -3.15 14.47
N VAL A 133 14.67 -2.57 15.40
CA VAL A 133 15.94 -3.10 15.88
C VAL A 133 15.91 -3.33 17.38
N LYS A 134 16.80 -4.20 17.83
CA LYS A 134 17.06 -4.45 19.24
C LYS A 134 18.52 -4.10 19.53
N ASP A 135 18.74 -3.18 20.47
CA ASP A 135 20.09 -2.83 20.89
C ASP A 135 20.76 -3.91 21.76
N TYR A 136 22.03 -3.72 22.08
CA TYR A 136 22.79 -4.64 22.92
C TYR A 136 22.29 -4.70 24.37
N ARG A 137 21.49 -3.70 24.81
CA ARG A 137 20.86 -3.65 26.14
C ARG A 137 19.50 -4.35 26.16
N GLY A 138 19.02 -4.76 24.99
CA GLY A 138 17.71 -5.43 24.84
C GLY A 138 16.55 -4.50 24.55
N ASN A 139 16.76 -3.17 24.45
CA ASN A 139 15.73 -2.22 24.11
C ASN A 139 15.34 -2.37 22.63
N ARG A 140 14.05 -2.28 22.35
CA ARG A 140 13.52 -2.33 20.99
C ARG A 140 12.97 -0.98 20.61
N TYR A 141 13.36 -0.50 19.43
CA TYR A 141 12.89 0.78 18.91
C TYR A 141 12.72 0.71 17.39
N ILE A 142 12.00 1.66 16.84
CA ILE A 142 11.90 1.85 15.39
C ILE A 142 13.19 2.53 14.94
N GLU A 143 13.99 1.86 14.11
CA GLU A 143 15.20 2.47 13.55
C GLU A 143 14.83 3.47 12.46
N ARG A 144 13.90 3.09 11.59
CA ARG A 144 13.44 3.91 10.47
C ARG A 144 12.06 3.51 10.00
N ILE A 145 11.38 4.44 9.36
CA ILE A 145 10.22 4.18 8.52
C ILE A 145 10.59 4.56 7.10
N THR A 146 10.51 3.59 6.19
CA THR A 146 10.84 3.75 4.78
C THR A 146 9.56 3.75 3.95
N GLU A 147 9.39 4.76 3.11
CA GLU A 147 8.34 4.80 2.10
C GLU A 147 8.83 4.19 0.78
N CYS A 148 7.97 3.41 0.13
CA CYS A 148 8.15 2.92 -1.23
C CYS A 148 7.15 3.60 -2.17
N VAL A 149 7.65 4.08 -3.30
CA VAL A 149 6.83 4.67 -4.36
C VAL A 149 7.17 3.97 -5.66
N PRO A 150 6.24 3.20 -6.24
CA PRO A 150 6.43 2.64 -7.57
C PRO A 150 6.67 3.75 -8.59
N VAL A 151 7.64 3.55 -9.49
CA VAL A 151 7.82 4.44 -10.62
C VAL A 151 6.70 4.17 -11.62
N GLU A 152 5.79 5.14 -11.77
CA GLU A 152 4.73 5.05 -12.76
C GLU A 152 5.35 5.00 -14.17
N ASN A 153 5.29 3.84 -14.78
CA ASN A 153 5.60 3.69 -16.18
C ASN A 153 4.43 4.25 -17.00
N LYS A 154 4.34 5.58 -17.11
CA LYS A 154 3.40 6.19 -18.05
C LYS A 154 3.83 5.83 -19.46
N ASN A 155 3.20 4.78 -20.00
CA ASN A 155 3.29 4.44 -21.43
C ASN A 155 2.45 5.44 -22.26
N GLU A 156 2.50 6.72 -21.93
CA GLU A 156 1.89 7.72 -22.77
C GLU A 156 2.85 7.98 -23.94
N TYR A 157 2.56 7.35 -25.07
CA TYR A 157 2.99 7.84 -26.37
C TYR A 157 2.30 9.20 -26.55
N THR A 158 2.95 10.25 -26.08
CA THR A 158 2.44 11.62 -26.21
C THR A 158 2.59 12.15 -27.63
N PHE A 159 3.13 11.34 -28.56
CA PHE A 159 3.34 11.75 -29.94
C PHE A 159 2.07 11.55 -30.76
N ASP A 160 1.31 12.63 -30.91
CA ASP A 160 0.31 12.76 -31.96
C ASP A 160 0.92 13.57 -33.12
N HIS A 161 1.46 12.86 -34.12
CA HIS A 161 2.07 13.46 -35.32
C HIS A 161 1.05 14.32 -36.11
N ARG A 162 -0.26 14.22 -35.84
CA ARG A 162 -1.30 15.02 -36.47
C ARG A 162 -1.33 16.46 -35.95
N LYS A 163 -0.82 16.69 -34.74
CA LYS A 163 -0.78 18.01 -34.12
C LYS A 163 0.37 18.87 -34.58
N GLU A 164 1.46 18.24 -35.09
CA GLU A 164 2.62 18.96 -35.59
C GLU A 164 2.47 19.29 -37.08
N LYS A 165 2.52 20.59 -37.39
CA LYS A 165 2.31 21.10 -38.74
C LYS A 165 3.57 21.06 -39.62
N THR A 166 4.74 21.14 -39.01
CA THR A 166 6.04 21.18 -39.72
C THR A 166 6.72 19.83 -39.70
N LEU A 167 7.54 19.54 -40.73
CA LEU A 167 8.34 18.32 -40.79
C LEU A 167 9.37 18.28 -39.66
N GLU A 168 10.00 19.41 -39.39
CA GLU A 168 10.99 19.58 -38.31
C GLU A 168 10.40 19.26 -36.96
N GLY A 169 9.23 19.85 -36.60
CA GLY A 169 8.53 19.55 -35.33
C GLY A 169 8.09 18.08 -35.20
N LYS A 170 7.82 17.40 -36.35
CA LYS A 170 7.55 15.94 -36.33
C LYS A 170 8.80 15.14 -35.99
N PHE A 171 9.96 15.52 -36.52
CA PHE A 171 11.22 14.88 -36.23
C PHE A 171 11.66 15.11 -34.79
N ASP A 172 11.60 16.34 -34.31
CA ASP A 172 11.95 16.66 -32.92
C ASP A 172 11.12 15.84 -31.93
N LYS A 173 9.82 15.78 -32.13
CA LYS A 173 8.94 14.94 -31.29
C LYS A 173 9.22 13.44 -31.42
N PHE A 174 9.58 12.97 -32.60
CA PHE A 174 9.98 11.58 -32.78
C PHE A 174 11.26 11.27 -32.02
N PHE A 175 12.27 12.14 -32.07
CA PHE A 175 13.53 11.96 -31.35
C PHE A 175 13.31 12.06 -29.83
N ASP A 176 12.49 12.98 -29.35
CA ASP A 176 12.11 13.08 -27.94
C ASP A 176 11.45 11.80 -27.44
N ASN A 177 10.49 11.27 -28.19
CA ASN A 177 9.83 10.03 -27.84
C ASN A 177 10.76 8.82 -27.92
N ALA A 178 11.63 8.75 -28.92
CA ALA A 178 12.61 7.68 -29.04
C ALA A 178 13.61 7.72 -27.88
N THR A 179 14.12 8.91 -27.54
CA THR A 179 15.01 9.11 -26.39
C THR A 179 14.32 8.69 -25.09
N HIS A 180 13.08 9.12 -24.88
CA HIS A 180 12.29 8.75 -23.72
C HIS A 180 12.03 7.23 -23.65
N TYR A 181 11.75 6.59 -24.79
CA TYR A 181 11.60 5.14 -24.89
C TYR A 181 12.88 4.40 -24.52
N PHE A 182 14.03 4.84 -25.06
CA PHE A 182 15.33 4.23 -24.76
C PHE A 182 15.72 4.43 -23.30
N MET A 183 15.56 5.62 -22.73
CA MET A 183 15.81 5.87 -21.31
C MET A 183 14.95 4.98 -20.43
N LYS A 184 13.68 4.83 -20.77
CA LYS A 184 12.73 4.02 -20.04
C LYS A 184 13.00 2.52 -20.11
N THR A 185 13.46 2.02 -21.28
CA THR A 185 13.82 0.60 -21.46
C THR A 185 15.17 0.25 -20.84
N THR A 186 16.06 1.23 -20.68
CA THR A 186 17.36 1.07 -20.03
C THR A 186 17.29 1.35 -18.51
N ASP A 187 16.33 2.14 -18.06
CA ASP A 187 16.13 2.39 -16.62
C ASP A 187 15.46 1.16 -15.96
N LYS A 188 16.27 0.47 -15.17
CA LYS A 188 15.85 -0.75 -14.45
C LYS A 188 15.13 -0.45 -13.15
N GLN A 189 15.06 0.81 -12.74
CA GLN A 189 14.50 1.19 -11.44
C GLN A 189 12.97 1.15 -11.51
N LEU A 190 12.37 0.20 -10.79
CA LEU A 190 10.91 0.02 -10.71
C LEU A 190 10.26 0.82 -9.59
N TYR A 191 11.04 1.27 -8.62
CA TYR A 191 10.57 1.99 -7.45
C TYR A 191 11.63 2.95 -6.90
N VAL A 192 11.15 3.95 -6.19
CA VAL A 192 11.98 4.82 -5.35
C VAL A 192 11.61 4.55 -3.91
N TYR A 193 12.60 4.47 -3.03
CA TYR A 193 12.37 4.37 -1.60
C TYR A 193 13.15 5.46 -0.87
N ARG A 194 12.61 5.91 0.26
CA ARG A 194 13.23 6.93 1.10
C ARG A 194 12.78 6.78 2.54
N ASN A 195 13.67 7.06 3.46
CA ASN A 195 13.32 7.10 4.87
C ASN A 195 12.53 8.39 5.12
N ILE A 196 11.36 8.25 5.74
CA ILE A 196 10.52 9.39 6.14
C ILE A 196 10.71 9.73 7.61
N LEU A 197 11.19 8.77 8.40
CA LEU A 197 11.53 8.93 9.81
C LEU A 197 12.73 8.05 10.14
N GLU A 198 13.64 8.59 10.93
CA GLU A 198 14.83 7.89 11.44
C GLU A 198 15.04 8.17 12.92
N TYR A 199 15.62 7.20 13.63
CA TYR A 199 16.07 7.36 15.01
C TYR A 199 17.56 7.67 15.03
N VAL A 200 17.91 8.89 15.41
CA VAL A 200 19.30 9.38 15.44
C VAL A 200 19.60 9.99 16.79
N ASP A 201 20.66 9.54 17.43
CA ASP A 201 21.16 10.08 18.71
C ASP A 201 20.11 10.19 19.83
N GLY A 202 19.18 9.25 19.88
CA GLY A 202 18.15 9.21 20.93
C GLY A 202 16.83 9.90 20.58
N GLU A 203 16.73 10.49 19.41
CA GLU A 203 15.54 11.24 18.96
C GLU A 203 15.01 10.73 17.62
N TYR A 204 13.70 10.88 17.42
CA TYR A 204 13.07 10.62 16.13
C TYR A 204 13.06 11.87 15.26
N ILE A 205 13.67 11.76 14.08
CA ILE A 205 13.79 12.86 13.12
C ILE A 205 12.98 12.53 11.88
N ILE A 206 12.11 13.45 11.48
CA ILE A 206 11.40 13.37 10.18
C ILE A 206 12.40 13.80 9.10
N THR A 207 12.78 12.84 8.22
CA THR A 207 13.84 13.05 7.22
C THR A 207 13.30 13.47 5.86
N ASN A 208 12.15 12.92 5.46
CA ASN A 208 11.53 13.25 4.18
C ASN A 208 10.00 13.32 4.30
N LYS A 209 9.39 14.07 3.39
CA LYS A 209 7.94 14.12 3.22
C LYS A 209 7.43 12.81 2.61
N ILE A 210 6.27 12.34 3.06
CA ILE A 210 5.51 11.27 2.40
C ILE A 210 5.08 11.74 1.00
N SER A 211 5.09 10.85 0.01
CA SER A 211 4.64 11.16 -1.35
C SER A 211 3.18 11.56 -1.40
N ASP A 212 2.83 12.45 -2.31
CA ASP A 212 1.44 12.87 -2.50
C ASP A 212 0.52 11.70 -2.88
N LYS A 213 1.06 10.66 -3.52
CA LYS A 213 0.34 9.41 -3.80
C LYS A 213 -0.08 8.73 -2.50
N ASN A 214 0.86 8.45 -1.60
CA ASN A 214 0.58 7.75 -0.35
C ASN A 214 -0.26 8.61 0.61
N ILE A 215 -0.05 9.93 0.64
CA ILE A 215 -0.92 10.87 1.38
C ILE A 215 -2.38 10.73 0.91
N ARG A 216 -2.63 10.71 -0.40
CA ARG A 216 -3.98 10.55 -0.94
C ARG A 216 -4.60 9.20 -0.56
N GLU A 217 -3.83 8.11 -0.70
CA GLU A 217 -4.30 6.76 -0.36
C GLU A 217 -4.64 6.62 1.14
N MET A 218 -3.79 7.18 2.01
CA MET A 218 -4.04 7.19 3.45
C MET A 218 -5.34 7.94 3.78
N ARG A 219 -5.54 9.12 3.22
CA ARG A 219 -6.73 9.95 3.47
C ARG A 219 -8.04 9.30 3.03
N LEU A 220 -8.02 8.46 1.98
CA LEU A 220 -9.23 7.74 1.51
C LEU A 220 -9.82 6.83 2.59
N ASN A 221 -9.02 6.40 3.55
CA ASN A 221 -9.40 5.48 4.60
C ASN A 221 -9.55 6.15 5.98
N MET A 222 -9.40 7.46 6.07
CA MET A 222 -9.55 8.25 7.30
C MET A 222 -10.98 8.78 7.47
N THR A 223 -11.40 8.98 8.71
CA THR A 223 -12.57 9.83 9.02
C THR A 223 -12.25 11.28 8.68
N ASP A 224 -13.29 12.14 8.59
CA ASP A 224 -13.06 13.56 8.30
C ASP A 224 -12.20 14.23 9.38
N THR A 225 -12.43 13.88 10.66
CA THR A 225 -11.66 14.39 11.81
C THR A 225 -10.19 13.96 11.73
N ASP A 226 -9.93 12.67 11.47
CA ASP A 226 -8.56 12.16 11.37
C ASP A 226 -7.84 12.74 10.14
N ALA A 227 -8.55 12.96 9.04
CA ALA A 227 -8.00 13.61 7.87
C ALA A 227 -7.60 15.06 8.14
N GLU A 228 -8.41 15.81 8.93
CA GLU A 228 -8.06 17.17 9.36
C GLU A 228 -6.84 17.18 10.27
N ASP A 229 -6.74 16.24 11.21
CA ASP A 229 -5.59 16.10 12.09
C ASP A 229 -4.33 15.72 11.32
N PHE A 230 -4.46 14.80 10.36
CA PHE A 230 -3.39 14.42 9.46
C PHE A 230 -2.93 15.60 8.60
N ASP A 231 -3.85 16.40 8.06
CA ASP A 231 -3.51 17.59 7.29
C ASP A 231 -2.77 18.63 8.12
N ARG A 232 -3.17 18.83 9.38
CA ARG A 232 -2.43 19.70 10.31
C ARG A 232 -1.02 19.17 10.56
N PHE A 233 -0.86 17.86 10.72
CA PHE A 233 0.46 17.24 10.84
C PHE A 233 1.31 17.48 9.59
N VAL A 234 0.75 17.23 8.40
CA VAL A 234 1.43 17.45 7.12
C VAL A 234 1.85 18.91 6.93
N ALA A 235 0.95 19.85 7.21
CA ALA A 235 1.25 21.28 7.12
C ALA A 235 2.36 21.69 8.09
N LYS A 236 2.33 21.18 9.32
CA LYS A 236 3.34 21.48 10.34
C LYS A 236 4.73 20.99 9.97
N HIS A 237 4.85 19.78 9.42
CA HIS A 237 6.13 19.12 9.22
C HIS A 237 6.66 19.21 7.78
N TRP A 238 5.79 19.42 6.79
CA TRP A 238 6.17 19.42 5.37
C TRP A 238 5.72 20.64 4.58
N GLY A 239 5.05 21.62 5.22
CA GLY A 239 4.55 22.86 4.61
C GLY A 239 3.18 22.73 3.94
N GLU A 240 2.55 23.90 3.71
CA GLU A 240 1.16 23.97 3.20
C GLU A 240 1.00 23.50 1.76
N GLU A 241 2.00 23.66 0.91
CA GLU A 241 1.97 23.26 -0.51
C GLU A 241 1.76 21.75 -0.73
N SER A 242 1.98 20.97 0.33
CA SER A 242 1.88 19.50 0.28
C SER A 242 0.50 18.97 0.66
N VAL A 243 -0.40 19.80 1.17
CA VAL A 243 -1.72 19.37 1.63
C VAL A 243 -2.64 19.17 0.43
N TYR A 244 -2.97 17.91 0.13
CA TYR A 244 -3.97 17.61 -0.88
C TYR A 244 -5.38 17.83 -0.31
N ARG A 245 -6.07 18.87 -0.76
CA ARG A 245 -7.44 19.19 -0.33
C ARG A 245 -8.46 18.24 -0.96
N MET A 246 -8.59 17.04 -0.41
CA MET A 246 -9.65 16.09 -0.81
C MET A 246 -11.04 16.42 -0.25
N SER A 247 -11.15 17.34 0.72
CA SER A 247 -12.42 17.71 1.32
C SER A 247 -13.45 18.19 0.28
N ASP A 248 -13.00 18.91 -0.74
CA ASP A 248 -13.91 19.46 -1.77
C ASP A 248 -14.36 18.40 -2.77
N GLU A 249 -13.49 17.47 -3.18
CA GLU A 249 -13.89 16.34 -4.05
C GLU A 249 -14.81 15.35 -3.34
N ARG A 250 -14.61 15.08 -2.06
CA ARG A 250 -15.54 14.27 -1.25
C ARG A 250 -16.91 14.94 -1.10
N LYS A 251 -16.94 16.26 -0.85
CA LYS A 251 -18.17 17.04 -0.79
C LYS A 251 -18.91 17.06 -2.13
N GLU A 252 -18.20 17.14 -3.25
CA GLU A 252 -18.81 17.03 -4.57
C GLU A 252 -19.33 15.62 -4.86
N LYS A 253 -18.54 14.57 -4.60
CA LYS A 253 -19.00 13.19 -4.77
C LYS A 253 -20.19 12.84 -3.88
N SER A 254 -20.21 13.32 -2.63
CA SER A 254 -21.36 13.12 -1.74
C SER A 254 -22.61 13.89 -2.21
N LYS A 255 -22.46 15.09 -2.75
CA LYS A 255 -23.56 15.86 -3.37
C LYS A 255 -24.13 15.16 -4.60
N ILE A 256 -23.27 14.56 -5.44
CA ILE A 256 -23.68 13.78 -6.62
C ILE A 256 -24.41 12.51 -6.17
N ALA A 257 -23.92 11.78 -5.18
CA ALA A 257 -24.56 10.58 -4.64
C ALA A 257 -25.94 10.88 -4.02
N VAL A 258 -26.08 11.97 -3.26
CA VAL A 258 -27.35 12.44 -2.70
C VAL A 258 -28.29 12.92 -3.81
N GLY A 259 -27.78 13.54 -4.86
CA GLY A 259 -28.55 13.95 -6.04
C GLY A 259 -29.13 12.77 -6.82
N VAL A 260 -28.36 11.70 -6.97
CA VAL A 260 -28.81 10.45 -7.62
C VAL A 260 -29.86 9.72 -6.76
N ALA A 261 -29.66 9.67 -5.43
CA ALA A 261 -30.62 9.06 -4.51
C ALA A 261 -31.96 9.82 -4.47
N LYS A 262 -31.96 11.15 -4.56
CA LYS A 262 -33.17 11.96 -4.64
C LYS A 262 -33.93 11.81 -5.96
N ARG A 263 -33.24 11.63 -7.10
CA ARG A 263 -33.84 11.34 -8.39
C ARG A 263 -34.46 9.94 -8.44
N GLY A 264 -33.84 8.94 -7.83
CA GLY A 264 -34.40 7.59 -7.74
C GLY A 264 -35.66 7.47 -6.88
N ARG A 265 -35.83 8.34 -5.87
CA ARG A 265 -37.06 8.37 -5.04
C ARG A 265 -38.25 9.08 -5.72
N LYS A 266 -38.03 10.03 -6.61
CA LYS A 266 -39.12 10.69 -7.35
C LYS A 266 -39.73 9.82 -8.46
N ALA A 267 -39.05 8.76 -8.90
CA ALA A 267 -39.56 7.86 -9.94
C ALA A 267 -40.47 6.72 -9.41
N LYS A 268 -40.73 6.65 -8.09
CA LYS A 268 -41.59 5.62 -7.49
C LYS A 268 -42.93 6.15 -6.95
N THR A 269 -43.35 7.36 -7.30
CA THR A 269 -44.63 7.93 -6.87
C THR A 269 -45.45 8.39 -8.07
N VAL A 270 -45.59 7.53 -9.08
CA VAL A 270 -46.66 7.62 -10.08
C VAL A 270 -47.00 6.18 -10.46
N GLU A 271 -47.91 5.62 -9.77
CA GLU A 271 -49.09 4.80 -10.09
C GLU A 271 -49.64 4.17 -8.81
#